data_d9d008eb7a5eff92d6a9057e1be3e40d
#
_entry.id   d9d008eb7a5eff92d6a9057e1be3e40d
#
_cell.length_a   1.000
_cell.length_b   1.000
_cell.length_c   1.000
_cell.angle_alpha   90.00
_cell.angle_beta   90.00
_cell.angle_gamma   90.00
#
_symmetry.space_group_name_H-M   'P 1'
#
loop_
_entity.id
_entity.type
_entity.pdbx_description
1 polymer ?
#
loop_
_entity_poly.entity_id
_entity_poly.type
_entity_poly.pdbx_seq_one_letter_code
_entity_poly.pdbx_strand_id
1 'polypeptide(L)'
;MTKKLLSLAILAVVAINFIQAQQKEIPLYNGSAPGSENWNWDEGVSDNNAWNTKIVYNVSKPSLTVFIPNPSIANGTSVVICPGGGFFALSINSEGYDVANWLVKKGVTCFVLKYRLAHSINNDPIKDFNESMTGLNKELQQRQMASVPLALADGKSAIAYLRAHATELNINPDKIGIIGFSAGGSISASTIFNYTKENKPNFAAPIYAYFPKEMQSAVPIDAPPLFIAVASDDQLNLQSHSIDLYTKWNSAQKDAELHVYNRGGHGFGMHSQHLPSDSWIERFADWLQIEGFLTK
;
A
#
# COMPACT_ATOMS: atom_id res chain seq x y z
N MET A 1 3.45 76.47 -14.24
CA MET A 1 4.25 75.63 -13.34
C MET A 1 3.38 74.47 -12.88
N THR A 2 3.47 73.34 -13.56
CA THR A 2 2.65 72.11 -13.34
C THR A 2 3.49 71.08 -12.62
N LYS A 3 3.13 70.80 -11.34
CA LYS A 3 3.76 69.73 -10.54
C LYS A 3 3.21 68.37 -10.99
N LYS A 4 4.05 67.51 -11.53
CA LYS A 4 3.76 66.10 -11.75
C LYS A 4 3.90 65.34 -10.44
N LEU A 5 2.81 64.80 -9.96
CA LEU A 5 2.80 63.79 -8.87
C LEU A 5 3.14 62.42 -9.47
N LEU A 6 4.26 61.87 -9.02
CA LEU A 6 4.70 60.51 -9.37
C LEU A 6 4.11 59.56 -8.33
N SER A 7 3.09 58.79 -8.73
CA SER A 7 2.53 57.72 -7.87
C SER A 7 3.39 56.48 -7.98
N LEU A 8 4.07 56.12 -6.91
CA LEU A 8 4.85 54.88 -6.76
C LEU A 8 3.88 53.78 -6.32
N ALA A 9 3.51 52.88 -7.24
CA ALA A 9 2.78 51.67 -6.91
C ALA A 9 3.76 50.61 -6.39
N ILE A 10 3.72 50.34 -5.10
CA ILE A 10 4.47 49.26 -4.46
C ILE A 10 3.67 47.95 -4.73
N LEU A 11 4.19 47.12 -5.63
CA LEU A 11 3.67 45.78 -5.88
C LEU A 11 4.20 44.84 -4.78
N ALA A 12 3.39 44.55 -3.76
CA ALA A 12 3.72 43.58 -2.75
C ALA A 12 3.55 42.15 -3.36
N VAL A 13 4.65 41.55 -3.74
CA VAL A 13 4.67 40.13 -4.12
C VAL A 13 4.55 39.30 -2.85
N VAL A 14 3.36 38.82 -2.54
CA VAL A 14 3.15 37.82 -1.47
C VAL A 14 3.69 36.49 -2.01
N ALA A 15 4.91 36.15 -1.63
CA ALA A 15 5.46 34.82 -1.83
C ALA A 15 4.69 33.84 -0.93
N ILE A 16 3.72 33.13 -1.50
CA ILE A 16 3.07 32.00 -0.82
C ILE A 16 4.11 30.87 -0.80
N ASN A 17 4.85 30.79 0.28
CA ASN A 17 5.66 29.60 0.59
C ASN A 17 4.69 28.46 0.84
N PHE A 18 4.47 27.59 -0.14
CA PHE A 18 3.94 26.27 0.11
C PHE A 18 4.98 25.52 0.96
N ILE A 19 4.86 25.63 2.28
CA ILE A 19 5.50 24.68 3.17
C ILE A 19 4.83 23.37 2.84
N GLN A 20 5.50 22.52 2.07
CA GLN A 20 5.12 21.13 1.92
C GLN A 20 5.24 20.54 3.32
N ALA A 21 4.12 20.42 4.02
CA ALA A 21 4.09 19.88 5.36
C ALA A 21 4.75 18.49 5.28
N GLN A 22 5.87 18.32 5.99
CA GLN A 22 6.56 17.05 6.07
C GLN A 22 5.54 16.02 6.55
N GLN A 23 5.28 15.01 5.73
CA GLN A 23 4.30 13.97 6.06
C GLN A 23 4.72 13.30 7.37
N LYS A 24 3.76 13.20 8.30
CA LYS A 24 4.02 12.56 9.59
C LYS A 24 4.34 11.09 9.36
N GLU A 25 5.50 10.66 9.84
CA GLU A 25 5.91 9.27 9.88
C GLU A 25 5.80 8.73 11.30
N ILE A 26 5.17 7.58 11.46
CA ILE A 26 4.94 6.93 12.74
C ILE A 26 5.74 5.63 12.75
N PRO A 27 6.73 5.45 13.63
CA PRO A 27 7.38 4.16 13.83
C PRO A 27 6.36 3.09 14.22
N LEU A 28 6.40 1.92 13.58
CA LEU A 28 5.44 0.85 13.85
C LEU A 28 5.71 0.14 15.18
N TYR A 29 6.96 0.13 15.61
CA TYR A 29 7.41 -0.50 16.86
C TYR A 29 8.16 0.50 17.74
N ASN A 30 8.02 0.33 19.05
CA ASN A 30 8.82 1.05 20.04
C ASN A 30 10.19 0.37 20.16
N GLY A 31 11.18 0.81 19.37
CA GLY A 31 12.51 0.21 19.29
C GLY A 31 12.68 -0.69 18.06
N SER A 32 13.52 -1.71 18.19
CA SER A 32 13.78 -2.66 17.10
C SER A 32 12.56 -3.53 16.83
N ALA A 33 12.24 -3.77 15.56
CA ALA A 33 11.15 -4.65 15.18
C ALA A 33 11.51 -6.12 15.50
N PRO A 34 10.58 -6.91 16.07
CA PRO A 34 10.84 -8.30 16.45
C PRO A 34 11.33 -9.15 15.27
N GLY A 35 12.43 -9.89 15.48
CA GLY A 35 13.05 -10.74 14.47
C GLY A 35 14.02 -10.04 13.51
N SER A 36 14.27 -8.73 13.73
CA SER A 36 15.24 -7.94 12.95
C SER A 36 16.06 -7.01 13.86
N GLU A 37 16.28 -7.40 15.11
CA GLU A 37 16.95 -6.58 16.12
C GLU A 37 18.40 -6.22 15.73
N ASN A 38 19.04 -7.08 14.94
CA ASN A 38 20.41 -6.90 14.48
C ASN A 38 20.52 -6.25 13.10
N TRP A 39 19.40 -5.80 12.51
CA TRP A 39 19.42 -5.13 11.22
C TRP A 39 19.89 -3.68 11.39
N ASN A 40 21.02 -3.37 10.78
CA ASN A 40 21.74 -2.10 11.00
C ASN A 40 22.11 -1.35 9.71
N TRP A 41 21.48 -1.72 8.60
CA TRP A 41 21.65 -1.02 7.33
C TRP A 41 20.69 0.16 7.18
N ASP A 42 21.09 1.12 6.38
CA ASP A 42 20.29 2.31 6.09
C ASP A 42 19.28 2.05 4.97
N GLU A 43 18.13 2.71 5.07
CA GLU A 43 17.14 2.78 4.03
C GLU A 43 17.68 3.56 2.83
N GLY A 44 17.45 3.06 1.63
CA GLY A 44 17.78 3.72 0.37
C GLY A 44 16.56 4.15 -0.41
N VAL A 45 16.76 5.12 -1.30
CA VAL A 45 15.72 5.64 -2.20
C VAL A 45 16.28 5.70 -3.62
N SER A 46 15.45 5.34 -4.62
CA SER A 46 15.78 5.52 -6.03
C SER A 46 14.59 6.12 -6.77
N ASP A 47 14.82 7.26 -7.42
CA ASP A 47 13.83 7.97 -8.24
C ASP A 47 13.98 7.66 -9.74
N ASN A 48 15.14 7.16 -10.16
CA ASN A 48 15.44 6.81 -11.55
C ASN A 48 15.77 5.32 -11.65
N ASN A 49 14.79 4.53 -12.02
CA ASN A 49 14.89 3.06 -12.08
C ASN A 49 13.97 2.48 -13.15
N ALA A 50 14.12 1.17 -13.42
CA ALA A 50 13.39 0.48 -14.47
C ALA A 50 11.87 0.38 -14.25
N TRP A 51 11.38 0.59 -13.02
CA TRP A 51 9.94 0.57 -12.73
C TRP A 51 9.27 1.94 -12.92
N ASN A 52 10.05 2.96 -13.27
CA ASN A 52 9.56 4.32 -13.53
C ASN A 52 8.69 4.89 -12.39
N THR A 53 9.05 4.58 -11.16
CA THR A 53 8.42 5.08 -9.95
C THR A 53 9.47 5.30 -8.88
N LYS A 54 9.21 6.19 -7.93
CA LYS A 54 10.07 6.30 -6.74
C LYS A 54 9.96 5.00 -5.93
N ILE A 55 11.10 4.40 -5.60
CA ILE A 55 11.18 3.23 -4.75
C ILE A 55 11.96 3.51 -3.47
N VAL A 56 11.56 2.83 -2.40
CA VAL A 56 12.29 2.74 -1.13
C VAL A 56 12.78 1.31 -0.99
N TYR A 57 13.99 1.10 -0.52
CA TYR A 57 14.57 -0.22 -0.31
C TYR A 57 15.37 -0.29 0.99
N ASN A 58 15.78 -1.48 1.41
CA ASN A 58 16.51 -1.70 2.66
C ASN A 58 15.76 -1.23 3.92
N VAL A 59 14.44 -1.34 3.94
CA VAL A 59 13.65 -1.00 5.12
C VAL A 59 13.94 -2.01 6.24
N SER A 60 14.57 -1.54 7.31
CA SER A 60 14.83 -2.31 8.54
C SER A 60 13.96 -1.87 9.71
N LYS A 61 13.43 -0.64 9.66
CA LYS A 61 12.59 -0.02 10.69
C LYS A 61 11.21 0.31 10.11
N PRO A 62 10.22 -0.58 10.28
CA PRO A 62 8.87 -0.35 9.74
C PRO A 62 8.22 0.91 10.28
N SER A 63 7.54 1.63 9.39
CA SER A 63 6.86 2.89 9.72
C SER A 63 5.61 3.10 8.87
N LEU A 64 4.75 4.01 9.32
CA LEU A 64 3.53 4.43 8.65
C LEU A 64 3.64 5.90 8.25
N THR A 65 3.60 6.20 6.95
CA THR A 65 3.46 7.57 6.45
C THR A 65 1.97 7.93 6.42
N VAL A 66 1.59 9.01 7.09
CA VAL A 66 0.19 9.38 7.33
C VAL A 66 -0.30 10.38 6.30
N PHE A 67 -1.47 10.12 5.72
CA PHE A 67 -2.20 11.02 4.82
C PHE A 67 -3.61 11.26 5.39
N ILE A 68 -3.92 12.50 5.68
CA ILE A 68 -5.17 12.89 6.36
C ILE A 68 -6.07 13.63 5.37
N PRO A 69 -7.37 13.24 5.24
CA PRO A 69 -8.33 13.96 4.41
C PRO A 69 -8.67 15.31 5.01
N ASN A 70 -9.24 16.21 4.19
CA ASN A 70 -9.83 17.42 4.71
C ASN A 70 -10.90 17.06 5.77
N PRO A 71 -10.89 17.68 6.96
CA PRO A 71 -11.84 17.38 8.03
C PRO A 71 -13.31 17.48 7.61
N SER A 72 -13.64 18.32 6.63
CA SER A 72 -15.01 18.48 6.12
C SER A 72 -15.57 17.28 5.35
N ILE A 73 -14.70 16.37 4.89
CA ILE A 73 -15.09 15.18 4.14
C ILE A 73 -14.63 13.89 4.82
N ALA A 74 -13.89 13.97 5.93
CA ALA A 74 -13.42 12.80 6.66
C ALA A 74 -14.60 11.94 7.14
N ASN A 75 -14.60 10.64 6.81
CA ASN A 75 -15.71 9.72 7.08
C ASN A 75 -15.39 8.65 8.14
N GLY A 76 -14.21 8.76 8.76
CA GLY A 76 -13.72 7.82 9.77
C GLY A 76 -13.09 6.54 9.22
N THR A 77 -13.28 6.23 7.94
CA THR A 77 -12.63 5.08 7.30
C THR A 77 -11.13 5.31 7.19
N SER A 78 -10.37 4.26 7.43
CA SER A 78 -8.92 4.28 7.25
C SER A 78 -8.41 3.06 6.52
N VAL A 79 -7.24 3.17 5.87
CA VAL A 79 -6.64 2.08 5.13
C VAL A 79 -5.12 2.05 5.31
N VAL A 80 -4.59 0.86 5.60
CA VAL A 80 -3.16 0.56 5.47
C VAL A 80 -2.86 0.24 4.01
N ILE A 81 -1.91 0.93 3.42
CA ILE A 81 -1.49 0.73 2.03
C ILE A 81 -0.11 0.07 2.03
N CYS A 82 -0.01 -1.11 1.44
CA CYS A 82 1.21 -1.90 1.34
C CYS A 82 1.69 -1.90 -0.13
N PRO A 83 2.69 -1.07 -0.49
CA PRO A 83 3.23 -1.06 -1.84
C PRO A 83 3.85 -2.40 -2.24
N GLY A 84 3.93 -2.70 -3.54
CA GLY A 84 4.65 -3.84 -4.07
C GLY A 84 6.14 -3.57 -4.23
N GLY A 85 6.86 -4.56 -4.74
CA GLY A 85 8.30 -4.46 -4.99
C GLY A 85 9.07 -5.73 -4.64
N GLY A 86 8.41 -6.89 -4.69
CA GLY A 86 9.05 -8.20 -4.58
C GLY A 86 9.75 -8.46 -3.24
N PHE A 87 9.39 -7.76 -2.17
CA PHE A 87 10.07 -7.78 -0.87
C PHE A 87 11.52 -7.28 -0.87
N PHE A 88 12.01 -6.70 -1.97
CA PHE A 88 13.28 -5.99 -2.04
C PHE A 88 13.13 -4.48 -2.07
N ALA A 89 12.00 -3.99 -2.56
CA ALA A 89 11.68 -2.57 -2.64
C ALA A 89 10.20 -2.31 -2.32
N LEU A 90 9.85 -1.03 -2.22
CA LEU A 90 8.51 -0.52 -2.18
C LEU A 90 8.32 0.45 -3.34
N SER A 91 7.37 0.21 -4.24
CA SER A 91 6.91 1.18 -5.25
C SER A 91 6.15 2.32 -4.56
N ILE A 92 6.89 3.11 -3.76
CA ILE A 92 6.33 3.98 -2.72
C ILE A 92 5.42 5.08 -3.29
N ASN A 93 5.68 5.55 -4.53
CA ASN A 93 4.80 6.54 -5.16
C ASN A 93 3.60 5.85 -5.79
N SER A 94 3.78 5.09 -6.86
CA SER A 94 2.66 4.59 -7.69
C SER A 94 1.71 3.62 -6.97
N GLU A 95 2.19 2.92 -5.94
CA GLU A 95 1.40 1.94 -5.18
C GLU A 95 1.25 2.34 -3.69
N GLY A 96 1.74 3.52 -3.33
CA GLY A 96 1.66 4.06 -1.98
C GLY A 96 1.07 5.46 -1.95
N TYR A 97 1.90 6.47 -2.21
CA TYR A 97 1.55 7.88 -2.03
C TYR A 97 0.47 8.35 -3.00
N ASP A 98 0.49 7.92 -4.26
CA ASP A 98 -0.52 8.31 -5.25
C ASP A 98 -1.88 7.70 -4.92
N VAL A 99 -1.90 6.44 -4.45
CA VAL A 99 -3.11 5.80 -3.93
C VAL A 99 -3.66 6.56 -2.71
N ALA A 100 -2.80 6.89 -1.74
CA ALA A 100 -3.18 7.66 -0.57
C ALA A 100 -3.72 9.04 -0.94
N ASN A 101 -3.03 9.77 -1.82
CA ASN A 101 -3.44 11.09 -2.32
C ASN A 101 -4.80 11.06 -3.05
N TRP A 102 -5.11 9.94 -3.69
CA TRP A 102 -6.41 9.76 -4.32
C TRP A 102 -7.51 9.48 -3.29
N LEU A 103 -7.26 8.57 -2.34
CA LEU A 103 -8.24 8.16 -1.33
C LEU A 103 -8.56 9.26 -0.31
N VAL A 104 -7.59 10.11 0.05
CA VAL A 104 -7.88 11.24 0.96
C VAL A 104 -8.86 12.24 0.37
N LYS A 105 -8.94 12.37 -0.96
CA LYS A 105 -9.97 13.18 -1.65
C LYS A 105 -11.37 12.56 -1.54
N LYS A 106 -11.46 11.29 -1.14
CA LYS A 106 -12.70 10.56 -0.85
C LYS A 106 -13.02 10.49 0.65
N GLY A 107 -12.25 11.20 1.49
CA GLY A 107 -12.46 11.25 2.94
C GLY A 107 -11.85 10.11 3.74
N VAL A 108 -11.00 9.28 3.13
CA VAL A 108 -10.33 8.14 3.79
C VAL A 108 -8.98 8.58 4.35
N THR A 109 -8.70 8.26 5.62
CA THR A 109 -7.36 8.42 6.20
C THR A 109 -6.46 7.28 5.75
N CYS A 110 -5.30 7.57 5.19
CA CYS A 110 -4.41 6.56 4.63
C CYS A 110 -3.09 6.50 5.39
N PHE A 111 -2.57 5.27 5.52
CA PHE A 111 -1.33 4.95 6.19
C PHE A 111 -0.48 4.08 5.26
N VAL A 112 0.51 4.68 4.60
CA VAL A 112 1.40 3.92 3.71
C VAL A 112 2.45 3.24 4.56
N LEU A 113 2.46 1.91 4.53
CA LEU A 113 3.35 1.08 5.31
C LEU A 113 4.68 0.86 4.59
N LYS A 114 5.76 1.31 5.20
CA LYS A 114 7.09 0.81 4.91
C LYS A 114 7.33 -0.44 5.74
N TYR A 115 7.09 -1.61 5.16
CA TYR A 115 7.33 -2.90 5.82
C TYR A 115 8.76 -3.37 5.58
N ARG A 116 9.25 -4.29 6.41
CA ARG A 116 10.61 -4.83 6.32
C ARG A 116 10.87 -5.53 4.99
N LEU A 117 12.05 -5.27 4.46
CA LEU A 117 12.50 -5.78 3.15
C LEU A 117 13.76 -6.62 3.30
N ALA A 118 13.97 -7.49 2.32
CA ALA A 118 15.26 -8.13 2.13
C ALA A 118 16.35 -7.07 1.88
N HIS A 119 17.51 -7.25 2.50
CA HIS A 119 18.64 -6.35 2.29
C HIS A 119 19.18 -6.51 0.86
N SER A 120 19.14 -5.42 0.10
CA SER A 120 19.78 -5.32 -1.22
C SER A 120 21.26 -5.11 -1.04
N ILE A 121 22.06 -6.09 -1.51
CA ILE A 121 23.52 -6.09 -1.30
C ILE A 121 24.26 -5.22 -2.31
N ASN A 122 23.63 -4.93 -3.45
CA ASN A 122 24.21 -4.16 -4.55
C ASN A 122 23.67 -2.72 -4.61
N ASN A 123 22.81 -2.31 -3.68
CA ASN A 123 22.02 -1.08 -3.77
C ASN A 123 21.21 -0.95 -5.08
N ASP A 124 20.91 -2.09 -5.69
CA ASP A 124 20.06 -2.22 -6.87
C ASP A 124 18.96 -3.27 -6.59
N PRO A 125 17.92 -2.89 -5.87
CA PRO A 125 16.88 -3.82 -5.42
C PRO A 125 16.09 -4.44 -6.56
N ILE A 126 16.01 -3.79 -7.73
CA ILE A 126 15.34 -4.34 -8.91
C ILE A 126 16.16 -5.48 -9.52
N LYS A 127 17.46 -5.30 -9.62
CA LYS A 127 18.37 -6.36 -10.07
C LYS A 127 18.34 -7.53 -9.09
N ASP A 128 18.45 -7.25 -7.79
CA ASP A 128 18.42 -8.27 -6.75
C ASP A 128 17.09 -9.07 -6.76
N PHE A 129 15.96 -8.40 -6.98
CA PHE A 129 14.66 -9.05 -7.18
C PHE A 129 14.67 -9.98 -8.40
N ASN A 130 15.16 -9.51 -9.55
CA ASN A 130 15.20 -10.30 -10.78
C ASN A 130 16.12 -11.52 -10.64
N GLU A 131 17.28 -11.38 -10.01
CA GLU A 131 18.21 -12.49 -9.75
C GLU A 131 17.63 -13.51 -8.78
N SER A 132 16.88 -13.03 -7.77
CA SER A 132 16.15 -13.92 -6.86
C SER A 132 15.06 -14.71 -7.59
N MET A 133 14.21 -14.01 -8.36
CA MET A 133 13.08 -14.63 -9.07
C MET A 133 13.50 -15.66 -10.14
N THR A 134 14.62 -15.41 -10.81
CA THR A 134 15.17 -16.35 -11.81
C THR A 134 15.99 -17.48 -11.19
N GLY A 135 16.23 -17.45 -9.87
CA GLY A 135 17.06 -18.43 -9.17
C GLY A 135 18.55 -18.31 -9.48
N LEU A 136 18.98 -17.25 -10.16
CA LEU A 136 20.40 -16.99 -10.47
C LEU A 136 21.22 -16.72 -9.21
N ASN A 137 20.59 -16.19 -8.17
CA ASN A 137 21.26 -15.91 -6.90
C ASN A 137 20.46 -16.51 -5.73
N LYS A 138 20.94 -17.65 -5.24
CA LYS A 138 20.27 -18.37 -4.13
C LYS A 138 20.34 -17.61 -2.80
N GLU A 139 21.36 -16.81 -2.60
CA GLU A 139 21.48 -15.99 -1.38
C GLU A 139 20.39 -14.92 -1.35
N LEU A 140 20.17 -14.20 -2.46
CA LEU A 140 19.10 -13.24 -2.57
C LEU A 140 17.72 -13.89 -2.41
N GLN A 141 17.52 -15.07 -2.99
CA GLN A 141 16.28 -15.83 -2.79
C GLN A 141 16.05 -16.16 -1.31
N GLN A 142 17.09 -16.62 -0.59
CA GLN A 142 16.98 -16.91 0.84
C GLN A 142 16.69 -15.66 1.66
N ARG A 143 17.34 -14.53 1.34
CA ARG A 143 17.07 -13.22 2.00
C ARG A 143 15.62 -12.79 1.78
N GLN A 144 15.14 -12.89 0.55
CA GLN A 144 13.74 -12.59 0.22
C GLN A 144 12.78 -13.48 1.03
N MET A 145 12.97 -14.79 1.02
CA MET A 145 12.14 -15.73 1.76
C MET A 145 12.16 -15.47 3.27
N ALA A 146 13.30 -15.10 3.83
CA ALA A 146 13.42 -14.76 5.26
C ALA A 146 12.71 -13.44 5.62
N SER A 147 12.60 -12.48 4.70
CA SER A 147 11.92 -11.21 4.94
C SER A 147 10.40 -11.31 4.87
N VAL A 148 9.85 -12.27 4.10
CA VAL A 148 8.38 -12.41 3.90
C VAL A 148 7.62 -12.52 5.22
N PRO A 149 7.91 -13.45 6.15
CA PRO A 149 7.15 -13.55 7.41
C PRO A 149 7.23 -12.29 8.27
N LEU A 150 8.35 -11.56 8.19
CA LEU A 150 8.53 -10.29 8.90
C LEU A 150 7.63 -9.20 8.31
N ALA A 151 7.58 -9.08 6.98
CA ALA A 151 6.70 -8.16 6.28
C ALA A 151 5.21 -8.46 6.54
N LEU A 152 4.81 -9.75 6.55
CA LEU A 152 3.45 -10.16 6.90
C LEU A 152 3.08 -9.78 8.34
N ALA A 153 4.03 -9.91 9.28
CA ALA A 153 3.84 -9.47 10.67
C ALA A 153 3.69 -7.95 10.76
N ASP A 154 4.44 -7.18 9.97
CA ASP A 154 4.34 -5.72 9.93
C ASP A 154 2.94 -5.26 9.47
N GLY A 155 2.36 -5.91 8.46
CA GLY A 155 1.00 -5.63 8.02
C GLY A 155 -0.05 -5.84 9.12
N LYS A 156 0.03 -6.94 9.85
CA LYS A 156 -0.84 -7.21 11.02
C LYS A 156 -0.63 -6.20 12.14
N SER A 157 0.63 -5.87 12.44
CA SER A 157 0.98 -4.88 13.45
C SER A 157 0.48 -3.49 13.09
N ALA A 158 0.48 -3.12 11.80
CA ALA A 158 -0.07 -1.86 11.33
C ALA A 158 -1.57 -1.74 11.64
N ILE A 159 -2.37 -2.77 11.31
CA ILE A 159 -3.81 -2.78 11.63
C ILE A 159 -4.04 -2.69 13.14
N ALA A 160 -3.30 -3.49 13.93
CA ALA A 160 -3.40 -3.48 15.39
C ALA A 160 -3.05 -2.11 15.97
N TYR A 161 -1.98 -1.48 15.46
CA TYR A 161 -1.58 -0.13 15.85
C TYR A 161 -2.70 0.89 15.59
N LEU A 162 -3.25 0.92 14.36
CA LEU A 162 -4.33 1.83 14.01
C LEU A 162 -5.56 1.65 14.91
N ARG A 163 -5.92 0.40 15.21
CA ARG A 163 -7.08 0.10 16.07
C ARG A 163 -6.85 0.55 17.52
N ALA A 164 -5.66 0.31 18.05
CA ALA A 164 -5.30 0.74 19.41
C ALA A 164 -5.23 2.27 19.57
N HIS A 165 -4.87 3.00 18.50
CA HIS A 165 -4.72 4.46 18.50
C HIS A 165 -5.85 5.19 17.75
N ALA A 166 -7.00 4.52 17.52
CA ALA A 166 -8.06 5.03 16.66
C ALA A 166 -8.57 6.42 17.10
N THR A 167 -8.70 6.65 18.40
CA THR A 167 -9.13 7.96 18.95
C THR A 167 -8.10 9.05 18.65
N GLU A 168 -6.82 8.79 18.87
CA GLU A 168 -5.73 9.77 18.62
C GLU A 168 -5.58 10.10 17.14
N LEU A 169 -5.84 9.09 16.27
CA LEU A 169 -5.76 9.21 14.83
C LEU A 169 -7.06 9.74 14.19
N ASN A 170 -8.09 9.96 15.00
CA ASN A 170 -9.42 10.39 14.55
C ASN A 170 -10.00 9.49 13.43
N ILE A 171 -9.90 8.17 13.63
CA ILE A 171 -10.44 7.13 12.75
C ILE A 171 -11.43 6.24 13.50
N ASN A 172 -12.29 5.53 12.75
CA ASN A 172 -13.20 4.55 13.33
C ASN A 172 -12.50 3.18 13.42
N PRO A 173 -12.35 2.55 14.62
CA PRO A 173 -11.71 1.25 14.78
C PRO A 173 -12.44 0.10 14.05
N ASP A 174 -13.70 0.29 13.69
CA ASP A 174 -14.52 -0.68 12.94
C ASP A 174 -14.55 -0.40 11.42
N LYS A 175 -13.72 0.53 10.94
CA LYS A 175 -13.58 0.89 9.52
C LYS A 175 -12.11 0.95 9.09
N ILE A 176 -11.29 -0.03 9.50
CA ILE A 176 -9.87 -0.12 9.16
C ILE A 176 -9.68 -1.20 8.11
N GLY A 177 -9.29 -0.82 6.90
CA GLY A 177 -8.98 -1.75 5.82
C GLY A 177 -7.49 -1.88 5.55
N ILE A 178 -7.17 -2.80 4.64
CA ILE A 178 -5.83 -2.98 4.11
C ILE A 178 -5.89 -3.17 2.60
N ILE A 179 -5.06 -2.44 1.87
CA ILE A 179 -4.83 -2.62 0.43
C ILE A 179 -3.37 -2.93 0.20
N GLY A 180 -3.07 -3.79 -0.74
CA GLY A 180 -1.68 -4.11 -1.06
C GLY A 180 -1.52 -4.55 -2.50
N PHE A 181 -0.33 -4.31 -3.03
CA PHE A 181 0.03 -4.48 -4.42
C PHE A 181 1.13 -5.53 -4.56
N SER A 182 1.00 -6.52 -5.44
CA SER A 182 2.03 -7.54 -5.68
C SER A 182 2.51 -8.19 -4.36
N ALA A 183 3.76 -7.99 -3.95
CA ALA A 183 4.29 -8.43 -2.64
C ALA A 183 3.50 -7.81 -1.46
N GLY A 184 3.12 -6.53 -1.53
CA GLY A 184 2.20 -5.89 -0.58
C GLY A 184 0.80 -6.51 -0.64
N GLY A 185 0.38 -7.00 -1.80
CA GLY A 185 -0.83 -7.81 -1.98
C GLY A 185 -0.78 -9.12 -1.20
N SER A 186 0.39 -9.77 -1.11
CA SER A 186 0.59 -10.93 -0.24
C SER A 186 0.37 -10.57 1.23
N ILE A 187 0.81 -9.37 1.66
CA ILE A 187 0.57 -8.88 3.03
C ILE A 187 -0.93 -8.71 3.25
N SER A 188 -1.64 -7.98 2.38
CA SER A 188 -3.08 -7.77 2.54
C SER A 188 -3.87 -9.08 2.51
N ALA A 189 -3.55 -10.00 1.59
CA ALA A 189 -4.18 -11.31 1.50
C ALA A 189 -3.90 -12.19 2.72
N SER A 190 -2.69 -12.15 3.31
CA SER A 190 -2.37 -12.95 4.49
C SER A 190 -3.14 -12.51 5.74
N THR A 191 -3.46 -11.21 5.86
CA THR A 191 -4.16 -10.66 7.03
C THR A 191 -5.60 -11.13 7.13
N ILE A 192 -6.22 -11.60 6.03
CA ILE A 192 -7.62 -12.03 6.01
C ILE A 192 -7.84 -13.50 6.38
N PHE A 193 -6.77 -14.28 6.56
CA PHE A 193 -6.88 -15.70 6.95
C PHE A 193 -6.54 -15.94 8.42
N ASN A 194 -5.48 -15.33 8.91
CA ASN A 194 -4.92 -15.62 10.23
C ASN A 194 -4.80 -14.33 11.04
N TYR A 195 -5.91 -13.84 11.57
CA TYR A 195 -5.98 -12.63 12.38
C TYR A 195 -6.45 -12.91 13.80
N THR A 196 -6.19 -11.95 14.66
CA THR A 196 -6.84 -11.81 15.98
C THR A 196 -7.84 -10.65 15.90
N LYS A 197 -8.62 -10.46 16.97
CA LYS A 197 -9.56 -9.32 17.04
C LYS A 197 -8.84 -7.97 16.86
N GLU A 198 -7.60 -7.85 17.36
CA GLU A 198 -6.83 -6.61 17.33
C GLU A 198 -6.35 -6.25 15.92
N ASN A 199 -6.00 -7.25 15.11
CA ASN A 199 -5.40 -7.05 13.79
C ASN A 199 -6.28 -7.52 12.62
N LYS A 200 -7.56 -7.82 12.87
CA LYS A 200 -8.52 -8.15 11.80
C LYS A 200 -8.83 -6.92 10.97
N PRO A 201 -8.61 -6.92 9.65
CA PRO A 201 -9.09 -5.83 8.80
C PRO A 201 -10.62 -5.88 8.66
N ASN A 202 -11.26 -4.72 8.50
CA ASN A 202 -12.69 -4.64 8.23
C ASN A 202 -13.00 -4.86 6.73
N PHE A 203 -12.03 -4.62 5.86
CA PHE A 203 -12.03 -4.97 4.45
C PHE A 203 -10.60 -5.15 3.96
N ALA A 204 -10.43 -5.85 2.83
CA ALA A 204 -9.12 -6.00 2.22
C ALA A 204 -9.17 -5.89 0.69
N ALA A 205 -8.09 -5.37 0.11
CA ALA A 205 -7.97 -5.24 -1.33
C ALA A 205 -6.58 -5.71 -1.82
N PRO A 206 -6.39 -7.02 -2.04
CA PRO A 206 -5.19 -7.55 -2.69
C PRO A 206 -5.25 -7.29 -4.20
N ILE A 207 -4.36 -6.42 -4.70
CA ILE A 207 -4.24 -6.03 -6.09
C ILE A 207 -3.07 -6.77 -6.72
N TYR A 208 -3.33 -7.53 -7.80
CA TYR A 208 -2.35 -8.43 -8.46
C TYR A 208 -1.40 -9.13 -7.47
N ALA A 209 -1.97 -9.69 -6.41
CA ALA A 209 -1.21 -10.25 -5.31
C ALA A 209 -0.53 -11.58 -5.68
N TYR A 210 0.72 -11.77 -5.23
CA TYR A 210 1.31 -13.09 -5.17
C TYR A 210 0.78 -13.83 -3.94
N PHE A 211 -0.19 -14.70 -4.12
CA PHE A 211 -0.79 -15.43 -3.00
C PHE A 211 -1.25 -16.84 -3.44
N PRO A 212 -0.31 -17.76 -3.64
CA PRO A 212 -0.60 -19.10 -4.10
C PRO A 212 -1.40 -19.90 -3.07
N LYS A 213 -2.03 -21.01 -3.53
CA LYS A 213 -2.93 -21.84 -2.71
C LYS A 213 -2.27 -22.37 -1.43
N GLU A 214 -0.98 -22.62 -1.46
CA GLU A 214 -0.18 -23.13 -0.35
C GLU A 214 -0.09 -22.12 0.82
N MET A 215 -0.27 -20.83 0.53
CA MET A 215 -0.33 -19.77 1.54
C MET A 215 -1.76 -19.54 2.09
N GLN A 216 -2.78 -20.19 1.51
CA GLN A 216 -4.17 -19.98 1.84
C GLN A 216 -4.65 -20.99 2.88
N SER A 217 -5.12 -20.53 4.01
CA SER A 217 -5.84 -21.33 5.03
C SER A 217 -7.34 -21.48 4.69
N ALA A 218 -8.11 -22.12 5.56
CA ALA A 218 -9.57 -22.09 5.47
C ALA A 218 -10.09 -20.65 5.63
N VAL A 219 -11.16 -20.31 4.90
CA VAL A 219 -11.79 -18.99 5.04
C VAL A 219 -12.43 -18.88 6.41
N PRO A 220 -12.09 -17.85 7.21
CA PRO A 220 -12.69 -17.65 8.52
C PRO A 220 -14.20 -17.41 8.44
N ILE A 221 -14.92 -17.83 9.46
CA ILE A 221 -16.39 -17.65 9.51
C ILE A 221 -16.81 -16.17 9.50
N ASP A 222 -15.96 -15.31 10.01
CA ASP A 222 -16.15 -13.85 10.06
C ASP A 222 -15.19 -13.10 9.14
N ALA A 223 -14.78 -13.74 8.03
CA ALA A 223 -13.87 -13.16 7.04
C ALA A 223 -14.39 -11.81 6.51
N PRO A 224 -13.50 -10.83 6.30
CA PRO A 224 -13.89 -9.52 5.78
C PRO A 224 -14.26 -9.58 4.29
N PRO A 225 -15.03 -8.60 3.78
CA PRO A 225 -15.24 -8.46 2.34
C PRO A 225 -13.95 -8.12 1.60
N LEU A 226 -13.87 -8.56 0.32
CA LEU A 226 -12.69 -8.41 -0.53
C LEU A 226 -12.99 -7.63 -1.81
N PHE A 227 -12.03 -6.77 -2.19
CA PHE A 227 -11.91 -6.23 -3.53
C PHE A 227 -10.61 -6.74 -4.17
N ILE A 228 -10.67 -7.29 -5.37
CA ILE A 228 -9.52 -7.89 -6.05
C ILE A 228 -9.44 -7.32 -7.46
N ALA A 229 -8.23 -6.91 -7.89
CA ALA A 229 -7.99 -6.47 -9.26
C ALA A 229 -6.69 -7.03 -9.81
N VAL A 230 -6.71 -7.43 -11.08
CA VAL A 230 -5.55 -8.01 -11.78
C VAL A 230 -5.70 -7.81 -13.29
N ALA A 231 -4.60 -7.86 -14.03
CA ALA A 231 -4.61 -7.91 -15.49
C ALA A 231 -4.38 -9.32 -16.02
N SER A 232 -5.04 -9.69 -17.13
CA SER A 232 -4.85 -11.00 -17.78
C SER A 232 -3.49 -11.15 -18.44
N ASP A 233 -2.86 -10.02 -18.81
CA ASP A 233 -1.53 -9.97 -19.42
C ASP A 233 -0.41 -9.70 -18.40
N ASP A 234 -0.66 -9.99 -17.11
CA ASP A 234 0.33 -9.92 -16.05
C ASP A 234 1.51 -10.84 -16.33
N GLN A 235 2.71 -10.26 -16.48
CA GLN A 235 3.93 -10.98 -16.86
C GLN A 235 4.42 -11.96 -15.78
N LEU A 236 3.96 -11.80 -14.54
CA LEU A 236 4.23 -12.73 -13.44
C LEU A 236 3.14 -13.81 -13.30
N ASN A 237 2.14 -13.82 -14.20
CA ASN A 237 1.01 -14.76 -14.22
C ASN A 237 0.22 -14.82 -12.90
N LEU A 238 0.06 -13.68 -12.20
CA LEU A 238 -0.62 -13.61 -10.89
C LEU A 238 -2.16 -13.59 -10.99
N GLN A 239 -2.73 -13.53 -12.22
CA GLN A 239 -4.19 -13.57 -12.40
C GLN A 239 -4.81 -14.86 -11.84
N SER A 240 -4.11 -16.00 -11.91
CA SER A 240 -4.59 -17.26 -11.33
C SER A 240 -4.75 -17.17 -9.81
N HIS A 241 -3.82 -16.52 -9.10
CA HIS A 241 -3.89 -16.34 -7.65
C HIS A 241 -5.10 -15.48 -7.25
N SER A 242 -5.36 -14.42 -8.02
CA SER A 242 -6.51 -13.53 -7.81
C SER A 242 -7.84 -14.25 -8.02
N ILE A 243 -7.94 -15.07 -9.09
CA ILE A 243 -9.11 -15.87 -9.40
C ILE A 243 -9.34 -16.96 -8.33
N ASP A 244 -8.28 -17.63 -7.90
CA ASP A 244 -8.35 -18.66 -6.86
C ASP A 244 -8.82 -18.06 -5.51
N LEU A 245 -8.32 -16.90 -5.13
CA LEU A 245 -8.71 -16.21 -3.91
C LEU A 245 -10.19 -15.79 -3.95
N TYR A 246 -10.64 -15.18 -5.06
CA TYR A 246 -12.05 -14.84 -5.28
C TYR A 246 -12.93 -16.09 -5.20
N THR A 247 -12.58 -17.15 -5.92
CA THR A 247 -13.35 -18.40 -5.95
C THR A 247 -13.49 -19.00 -4.56
N LYS A 248 -12.42 -18.94 -3.77
CA LYS A 248 -12.40 -19.45 -2.40
C LYS A 248 -13.34 -18.66 -1.49
N TRP A 249 -13.34 -17.30 -1.59
CA TRP A 249 -14.24 -16.44 -0.83
C TRP A 249 -15.69 -16.67 -1.20
N ASN A 250 -15.98 -16.66 -2.49
CA ASN A 250 -17.33 -16.89 -3.00
C ASN A 250 -17.88 -18.27 -2.61
N SER A 251 -17.05 -19.33 -2.67
CA SER A 251 -17.43 -20.67 -2.24
C SER A 251 -17.72 -20.75 -0.73
N ALA A 252 -17.10 -19.89 0.07
CA ALA A 252 -17.39 -19.75 1.49
C ALA A 252 -18.56 -18.80 1.78
N GLN A 253 -19.27 -18.32 0.76
CA GLN A 253 -20.38 -17.37 0.86
C GLN A 253 -19.96 -16.06 1.56
N LYS A 254 -18.77 -15.55 1.23
CA LYS A 254 -18.25 -14.26 1.67
C LYS A 254 -18.23 -13.27 0.52
N ASP A 255 -18.47 -12.00 0.86
CA ASP A 255 -18.51 -10.93 -0.11
C ASP A 255 -17.13 -10.71 -0.74
N ALA A 256 -17.07 -10.78 -2.06
CA ALA A 256 -15.87 -10.53 -2.83
C ALA A 256 -16.22 -9.97 -4.22
N GLU A 257 -15.47 -8.97 -4.65
CA GLU A 257 -15.55 -8.42 -6.00
C GLU A 257 -14.21 -8.62 -6.70
N LEU A 258 -14.23 -9.09 -7.96
CA LEU A 258 -13.04 -9.35 -8.77
C LEU A 258 -13.12 -8.61 -10.10
N HIS A 259 -12.10 -7.80 -10.39
CA HIS A 259 -11.87 -7.17 -11.68
C HIS A 259 -10.68 -7.80 -12.39
N VAL A 260 -10.92 -8.39 -13.55
CA VAL A 260 -9.88 -8.93 -14.44
C VAL A 260 -9.83 -8.08 -15.70
N TYR A 261 -8.83 -7.23 -15.80
CA TYR A 261 -8.61 -6.38 -16.99
C TYR A 261 -7.90 -7.18 -18.08
N ASN A 262 -8.34 -7.04 -19.33
CA ASN A 262 -7.69 -7.74 -20.43
C ASN A 262 -6.22 -7.32 -20.61
N ARG A 263 -5.92 -6.04 -20.35
CA ARG A 263 -4.58 -5.46 -20.42
C ARG A 263 -4.34 -4.55 -19.22
N GLY A 264 -3.07 -4.41 -18.84
CA GLY A 264 -2.59 -3.61 -17.73
C GLY A 264 -1.18 -4.01 -17.33
N GLY A 265 -0.80 -5.24 -17.60
CA GLY A 265 0.46 -5.82 -17.16
C GLY A 265 0.53 -6.00 -15.64
N HIS A 266 1.71 -6.38 -15.14
CA HIS A 266 1.98 -6.39 -13.71
C HIS A 266 2.37 -4.98 -13.23
N GLY A 267 1.92 -4.57 -12.03
CA GLY A 267 2.35 -3.32 -11.42
C GLY A 267 1.67 -2.08 -12.02
N PHE A 268 0.45 -2.19 -12.53
CA PHE A 268 -0.25 -1.02 -13.10
C PHE A 268 -0.49 0.10 -12.07
N GLY A 269 -0.71 -0.22 -10.77
CA GLY A 269 -0.81 0.77 -9.69
C GLY A 269 -1.59 2.03 -10.09
N MET A 270 -0.97 3.19 -9.88
CA MET A 270 -1.49 4.49 -10.31
C MET A 270 -0.80 5.03 -11.59
N HIS A 271 -0.11 4.16 -12.33
CA HIS A 271 0.45 4.54 -13.64
C HIS A 271 -0.66 4.73 -14.66
N SER A 272 -0.67 5.89 -15.35
CA SER A 272 -1.57 6.08 -16.48
C SER A 272 -1.02 5.37 -17.71
N GLN A 273 -1.77 4.38 -18.18
CA GLN A 273 -1.45 3.61 -19.39
C GLN A 273 -2.47 3.88 -20.53
N HIS A 274 -3.49 4.71 -20.26
CA HIS A 274 -4.65 4.93 -21.13
C HIS A 274 -5.41 3.62 -21.41
N LEU A 275 -5.49 2.75 -20.42
CA LEU A 275 -6.18 1.46 -20.44
C LEU A 275 -7.33 1.43 -19.42
N PRO A 276 -8.33 0.54 -19.59
CA PRO A 276 -9.39 0.36 -18.59
C PRO A 276 -8.88 0.06 -17.18
N SER A 277 -7.69 -0.55 -17.05
CA SER A 277 -7.04 -0.80 -15.75
C SER A 277 -6.72 0.48 -14.98
N ASP A 278 -6.56 1.65 -15.64
CA ASP A 278 -6.29 2.91 -14.97
C ASP A 278 -7.44 3.33 -14.03
N SER A 279 -8.66 2.84 -14.29
CA SER A 279 -9.87 3.14 -13.50
C SER A 279 -10.14 2.14 -12.36
N TRP A 280 -9.18 1.27 -12.03
CA TRP A 280 -9.37 0.28 -10.96
C TRP A 280 -9.70 0.93 -9.60
N ILE A 281 -9.11 2.09 -9.31
CA ILE A 281 -9.27 2.78 -8.03
C ILE A 281 -10.66 3.43 -7.90
N GLU A 282 -11.29 3.84 -9.01
CA GLU A 282 -12.69 4.28 -9.03
C GLU A 282 -13.61 3.10 -8.71
N ARG A 283 -13.36 1.91 -9.28
CA ARG A 283 -14.13 0.69 -8.98
C ARG A 283 -13.96 0.31 -7.51
N PHE A 284 -12.76 0.43 -6.97
CA PHE A 284 -12.52 0.23 -5.53
C PHE A 284 -13.32 1.22 -4.67
N ALA A 285 -13.40 2.50 -5.05
CA ALA A 285 -14.20 3.47 -4.32
C ALA A 285 -15.72 3.19 -4.42
N ASP A 286 -16.22 2.79 -5.60
CA ASP A 286 -17.63 2.39 -5.77
C ASP A 286 -17.94 1.19 -4.87
N TRP A 287 -17.06 0.19 -4.83
CA TRP A 287 -17.20 -0.96 -3.94
C TRP A 287 -17.16 -0.55 -2.47
N LEU A 288 -16.22 0.30 -2.03
CA LEU A 288 -16.18 0.81 -0.65
C LEU A 288 -17.48 1.54 -0.28
N GLN A 289 -18.13 2.21 -1.23
CA GLN A 289 -19.41 2.88 -1.00
C GLN A 289 -20.55 1.87 -0.82
N ILE A 290 -20.57 0.80 -1.62
CA ILE A 290 -21.56 -0.30 -1.52
C ILE A 290 -21.43 -1.01 -0.17
N GLU A 291 -20.20 -1.27 0.27
CA GLU A 291 -19.88 -1.91 1.55
C GLU A 291 -20.05 -0.98 2.79
N GLY A 292 -20.40 0.30 2.59
CA GLY A 292 -20.65 1.25 3.68
C GLY A 292 -19.39 1.83 4.33
N PHE A 293 -18.24 1.70 3.67
CA PHE A 293 -16.98 2.30 4.09
C PHE A 293 -16.80 3.73 3.59
N LEU A 294 -17.49 4.13 2.50
CA LEU A 294 -17.58 5.51 2.06
C LEU A 294 -19.00 6.04 2.24
N THR A 295 -19.11 7.33 2.59
CA THR A 295 -20.41 8.04 2.55
C THR A 295 -20.74 8.46 1.11
N LYS A 296 -22.03 8.51 0.79
CA LYS A 296 -22.52 9.00 -0.51
C LYS A 296 -22.23 10.49 -0.69
#